data_b3a39274cc7ad1c84c4a413803cbc6df
#
_entry.id   b3a39274cc7ad1c84c4a413803cbc6df
#
_cell.length_a   1.000
_cell.length_b   1.000
_cell.length_c   1.000
_cell.angle_alpha   90.00
_cell.angle_beta   90.00
_cell.angle_gamma   90.00
#
_symmetry.space_group_name_H-M   'P 1'
#
loop_
_entity.id
_entity.type
_entity.pdbx_description
1 polymer ?
#
loop_
_entity_poly.entity_id
_entity_poly.type
_entity_poly.pdbx_seq_one_letter_code
_entity_poly.pdbx_strand_id
1 'polypeptide(L)'
;MAVVQISRIQIRRGQKNAGTGIPQLASGEMAWAIDTQELYIGNGAISEGSPAVGNTKILTDADNLLDLIGQYVYKSDSALIQTGQDPNYPITRTLQERLDERVTSASYGILPNAGDQATAIQRAIDNLFITNTVNGAGDRVTLEFAPGVYQFSTTIYIPSYATILGAGKQKTIFNFTGPVGTAFAFVDDTSTPTNKVLSSTSNSGSTTEYNIQPKFCVLKGFTLNTNEPDVQAIQLDCVRDSVFEDIELTGSYGDSAGDSTLPSGGYGIGMYALSSIVTCQRNKFTRVTFDGFKDAVFAKEDIFNNTWIDCEFLNSRYGFEFGVGADTVTTGEVYGPRKNIIENCYFYNIDRYGIIIDNGYGNKSRGNTFVNVGNEGGGNANNVYSQIKFTVKGNTSLQDNFDRQLDLAKVTDPNWGDTYLNEVEGKTVVVNGEVNTVSLVSPATYEITAFRIPFSGNTGFKIDYTLKSSSYTQMRKGTLSVAVDGTNLTLQLVDDYEYVGTVGQDTRVIFSAIIVAGCIEVQYVNDNTVGTTLLTYAYSTIS
;
A
#
# COMPACT_ATOMS: atom_id res chain seq x y z
N MET A 1 -74.53 -45.70 21.21
CA MET A 1 -73.59 -44.69 20.72
C MET A 1 -73.22 -45.10 19.28
N ALA A 2 -73.67 -44.28 18.32
CA ALA A 2 -73.29 -44.52 16.94
C ALA A 2 -71.85 -44.02 16.77
N VAL A 3 -70.95 -44.92 16.37
CA VAL A 3 -69.60 -44.56 15.98
C VAL A 3 -69.71 -43.88 14.63
N VAL A 4 -69.54 -42.55 14.59
CA VAL A 4 -69.40 -41.81 13.32
C VAL A 4 -68.06 -42.23 12.74
N GLN A 5 -68.13 -43.06 11.71
CA GLN A 5 -66.97 -43.43 10.93
C GLN A 5 -66.52 -42.20 10.17
N ILE A 6 -65.44 -41.56 10.60
CA ILE A 6 -64.85 -40.43 9.91
C ILE A 6 -64.45 -40.91 8.51
N SER A 7 -65.17 -40.45 7.50
CA SER A 7 -64.86 -40.77 6.11
C SER A 7 -63.43 -40.32 5.82
N ARG A 8 -62.67 -41.24 5.24
CA ARG A 8 -61.31 -41.01 4.83
C ARG A 8 -61.31 -39.92 3.76
N ILE A 9 -60.73 -38.72 4.07
CA ILE A 9 -60.59 -37.69 3.07
C ILE A 9 -59.52 -38.16 2.09
N GLN A 10 -59.91 -38.46 0.85
CA GLN A 10 -59.00 -38.78 -0.22
C GLN A 10 -58.75 -37.51 -1.04
N ILE A 11 -57.49 -37.13 -1.12
CA ILE A 11 -57.03 -36.05 -2.00
C ILE A 11 -56.94 -36.58 -3.41
N ARG A 12 -57.40 -35.83 -4.40
CA ARG A 12 -57.23 -36.18 -5.82
C ARG A 12 -55.74 -36.29 -6.17
N ARG A 13 -55.37 -37.30 -6.97
CA ARG A 13 -53.98 -37.53 -7.36
C ARG A 13 -53.84 -37.60 -8.86
N GLY A 14 -52.75 -37.01 -9.41
CA GLY A 14 -52.46 -37.05 -10.82
C GLY A 14 -51.02 -36.61 -11.09
N GLN A 15 -50.68 -36.51 -12.37
CA GLN A 15 -49.41 -36.02 -12.83
C GLN A 15 -49.62 -34.63 -13.45
N LYS A 16 -48.82 -33.64 -13.04
CA LYS A 16 -48.87 -32.26 -13.54
C LYS A 16 -48.36 -32.18 -14.98
N ASN A 17 -47.32 -32.93 -15.30
CA ASN A 17 -46.64 -32.92 -16.61
C ASN A 17 -47.26 -33.89 -17.62
N ALA A 18 -48.33 -34.58 -17.27
CA ALA A 18 -49.07 -35.45 -18.18
C ALA A 18 -50.25 -34.73 -18.82
N GLY A 19 -50.26 -34.64 -20.13
CA GLY A 19 -51.36 -34.05 -20.89
C GLY A 19 -51.52 -32.52 -20.74
N THR A 20 -52.71 -32.06 -20.37
CA THR A 20 -53.05 -30.63 -20.26
C THR A 20 -52.68 -29.99 -18.91
N GLY A 21 -51.94 -30.63 -18.06
CA GLY A 21 -51.62 -30.18 -16.72
C GLY A 21 -52.70 -30.49 -15.69
N ILE A 22 -52.73 -29.71 -14.58
CA ILE A 22 -53.69 -29.90 -13.49
C ILE A 22 -55.07 -29.39 -13.94
N PRO A 23 -56.10 -30.25 -13.91
CA PRO A 23 -57.46 -29.82 -14.26
C PRO A 23 -57.97 -28.80 -13.22
N GLN A 24 -58.92 -27.95 -13.61
CA GLN A 24 -59.61 -27.07 -12.70
C GLN A 24 -60.24 -27.88 -11.57
N LEU A 25 -59.88 -27.59 -10.35
CA LEU A 25 -60.43 -28.17 -9.13
C LEU A 25 -61.69 -27.46 -8.70
N ALA A 26 -62.63 -28.13 -8.08
CA ALA A 26 -63.78 -27.52 -7.43
C ALA A 26 -63.36 -26.65 -6.25
N SER A 27 -64.24 -25.73 -5.79
CA SER A 27 -63.96 -24.86 -4.66
C SER A 27 -63.54 -25.71 -3.43
N GLY A 28 -62.37 -25.43 -2.88
CA GLY A 28 -61.80 -26.15 -1.75
C GLY A 28 -61.36 -27.59 -2.01
N GLU A 29 -61.48 -28.11 -3.24
CA GLU A 29 -60.96 -29.43 -3.60
C GLU A 29 -59.45 -29.43 -3.61
N MET A 30 -58.82 -30.42 -2.95
CA MET A 30 -57.36 -30.56 -2.92
C MET A 30 -56.90 -31.63 -3.93
N ALA A 31 -55.75 -31.37 -4.58
CA ALA A 31 -55.09 -32.29 -5.48
C ALA A 31 -53.57 -32.36 -5.24
N TRP A 32 -53.03 -33.57 -5.33
CA TRP A 32 -51.61 -33.85 -5.22
C TRP A 32 -51.01 -34.25 -6.58
N ALA A 33 -50.08 -33.45 -7.08
CA ALA A 33 -49.30 -33.80 -8.25
C ALA A 33 -48.13 -34.74 -7.84
N ILE A 34 -48.17 -35.98 -8.29
CA ILE A 34 -47.24 -37.04 -7.85
C ILE A 34 -45.84 -36.81 -8.44
N ASP A 35 -45.81 -36.33 -9.69
CA ASP A 35 -44.57 -36.11 -10.45
C ASP A 35 -43.76 -34.90 -10.01
N THR A 36 -44.42 -33.89 -9.48
CA THR A 36 -43.78 -32.65 -9.00
C THR A 36 -43.86 -32.47 -7.49
N GLN A 37 -44.54 -33.37 -6.77
CA GLN A 37 -44.77 -33.33 -5.31
C GLN A 37 -45.42 -32.01 -4.84
N GLU A 38 -46.32 -31.47 -5.65
CA GLU A 38 -47.02 -30.24 -5.40
C GLU A 38 -48.45 -30.47 -4.93
N LEU A 39 -48.89 -29.67 -3.94
CA LEU A 39 -50.26 -29.67 -3.43
C LEU A 39 -51.02 -28.46 -3.95
N TYR A 40 -52.25 -28.67 -4.42
CA TYR A 40 -53.11 -27.62 -4.95
C TYR A 40 -54.49 -27.64 -4.28
N ILE A 41 -55.11 -26.43 -4.23
CA ILE A 41 -56.49 -26.23 -3.81
C ILE A 41 -57.23 -25.43 -4.87
N GLY A 42 -58.45 -25.82 -5.22
CA GLY A 42 -59.32 -25.13 -6.14
C GLY A 42 -59.80 -23.81 -5.55
N ASN A 43 -59.67 -22.71 -6.29
CA ASN A 43 -60.07 -21.37 -5.84
C ASN A 43 -61.60 -21.17 -5.82
N GLY A 44 -62.38 -22.02 -6.47
CA GLY A 44 -63.79 -21.80 -6.65
C GLY A 44 -64.15 -20.89 -7.81
N ALA A 45 -65.44 -20.54 -7.94
CA ALA A 45 -65.97 -19.65 -8.95
C ALA A 45 -65.95 -18.20 -8.51
N ILE A 46 -65.93 -17.27 -9.47
CA ILE A 46 -66.07 -15.83 -9.17
C ILE A 46 -67.40 -15.50 -8.46
N SER A 47 -68.45 -16.28 -8.78
CA SER A 47 -69.73 -16.19 -8.09
C SER A 47 -69.68 -16.57 -6.60
N GLU A 48 -68.67 -17.29 -6.17
CA GLU A 48 -68.41 -17.66 -4.79
C GLU A 48 -67.47 -16.67 -4.06
N GLY A 49 -67.10 -15.56 -4.73
CA GLY A 49 -66.25 -14.52 -4.17
C GLY A 49 -64.77 -14.78 -4.41
N SER A 50 -64.39 -15.74 -5.24
CA SER A 50 -62.98 -15.95 -5.60
C SER A 50 -62.49 -14.83 -6.50
N PRO A 51 -61.32 -14.26 -6.26
CA PRO A 51 -60.74 -13.20 -7.12
C PRO A 51 -60.35 -13.72 -8.51
N ALA A 52 -60.14 -15.02 -8.68
CA ALA A 52 -59.83 -15.65 -9.96
C ALA A 52 -60.21 -17.13 -9.94
N VAL A 53 -60.72 -17.61 -11.08
CA VAL A 53 -60.92 -19.06 -11.29
C VAL A 53 -59.56 -19.71 -11.52
N GLY A 54 -59.27 -20.80 -10.84
CA GLY A 54 -57.98 -21.50 -10.97
C GLY A 54 -57.66 -22.38 -9.76
N ASN A 55 -56.44 -22.88 -9.73
CA ASN A 55 -55.90 -23.66 -8.62
C ASN A 55 -54.79 -22.86 -7.95
N THR A 56 -54.85 -22.77 -6.64
CA THR A 56 -53.76 -22.18 -5.86
C THR A 56 -52.82 -23.28 -5.37
N LYS A 57 -51.54 -23.13 -5.60
CA LYS A 57 -50.51 -24.03 -5.04
C LYS A 57 -50.32 -23.75 -3.56
N ILE A 58 -50.38 -24.83 -2.78
CA ILE A 58 -50.04 -24.76 -1.35
C ILE A 58 -48.57 -25.14 -1.22
N LEU A 59 -47.80 -24.28 -0.57
CA LEU A 59 -46.37 -24.52 -0.32
C LEU A 59 -46.18 -25.68 0.65
N THR A 60 -45.33 -26.60 0.30
CA THR A 60 -44.92 -27.74 1.09
C THR A 60 -43.42 -27.65 1.40
N ASP A 61 -42.89 -28.51 2.25
CA ASP A 61 -41.47 -28.63 2.56
C ASP A 61 -40.62 -29.11 1.35
N ALA A 62 -41.27 -29.69 0.32
CA ALA A 62 -40.63 -30.00 -0.95
C ALA A 62 -40.45 -28.79 -1.87
N ASP A 63 -41.11 -27.68 -1.58
CA ASP A 63 -40.99 -26.46 -2.37
C ASP A 63 -39.75 -25.68 -1.95
N ASN A 64 -38.91 -25.34 -2.93
CA ASN A 64 -37.82 -24.41 -2.68
C ASN A 64 -38.40 -23.00 -2.51
N LEU A 65 -38.53 -22.56 -1.25
CA LEU A 65 -39.01 -21.22 -0.94
C LEU A 65 -38.18 -20.12 -1.59
N LEU A 66 -36.89 -20.37 -1.82
CA LEU A 66 -36.00 -19.43 -2.50
C LEU A 66 -36.37 -19.26 -3.97
N ASP A 67 -36.82 -20.33 -4.65
CA ASP A 67 -37.28 -20.23 -6.03
C ASP A 67 -38.66 -19.54 -6.12
N LEU A 68 -39.49 -19.67 -5.10
CA LEU A 68 -40.81 -19.01 -5.03
C LEU A 68 -40.75 -17.54 -4.63
N ILE A 69 -39.82 -17.17 -3.77
CA ILE A 69 -39.48 -15.79 -3.43
C ILE A 69 -38.51 -15.22 -4.49
N GLY A 70 -38.13 -16.03 -5.46
CA GLY A 70 -37.04 -15.82 -6.39
C GLY A 70 -37.18 -14.58 -7.29
N GLN A 71 -38.31 -13.97 -7.36
CA GLN A 71 -38.48 -12.69 -8.04
C GLN A 71 -39.11 -11.69 -7.08
N TYR A 72 -38.36 -10.70 -6.64
CA TYR A 72 -38.92 -9.55 -6.00
C TYR A 72 -38.75 -8.32 -6.91
N VAL A 73 -39.75 -7.46 -6.92
CA VAL A 73 -39.65 -6.19 -7.62
C VAL A 73 -38.78 -5.29 -6.77
N TYR A 74 -37.57 -5.00 -7.23
CA TYR A 74 -36.63 -4.15 -6.50
C TYR A 74 -37.20 -2.76 -6.25
N LYS A 75 -38.00 -2.24 -7.19
CA LYS A 75 -38.73 -0.98 -7.07
C LYS A 75 -40.11 -1.13 -7.65
N SER A 76 -41.12 -0.75 -6.88
CA SER A 76 -42.48 -0.55 -7.35
C SER A 76 -42.58 0.76 -8.17
N ASP A 77 -43.71 0.97 -8.84
CA ASP A 77 -43.96 2.13 -9.69
C ASP A 77 -43.60 3.47 -9.05
N SER A 78 -43.92 3.65 -7.79
CA SER A 78 -43.61 4.88 -7.06
C SER A 78 -42.11 5.08 -6.80
N ALA A 79 -41.31 4.01 -6.80
CA ALA A 79 -39.88 4.08 -6.60
C ALA A 79 -39.10 4.30 -7.90
N LEU A 80 -39.71 4.06 -9.03
CA LEU A 80 -39.11 4.21 -10.39
C LEU A 80 -38.76 5.66 -10.71
N ILE A 81 -39.48 6.60 -10.16
CA ILE A 81 -39.20 8.04 -10.29
C ILE A 81 -37.77 8.37 -9.87
N GLN A 82 -37.21 7.63 -8.90
CA GLN A 82 -35.86 7.85 -8.39
C GLN A 82 -34.74 7.34 -9.31
N THR A 83 -35.07 6.51 -10.28
CA THR A 83 -34.07 5.87 -11.16
C THR A 83 -34.16 6.34 -12.59
N GLY A 84 -35.14 7.18 -12.95
CA GLY A 84 -35.38 7.59 -14.33
C GLY A 84 -35.80 6.46 -15.28
N GLN A 85 -36.21 5.31 -14.75
CA GLN A 85 -36.70 4.17 -15.50
C GLN A 85 -38.18 4.36 -15.85
N ASP A 86 -38.59 3.84 -17.00
CA ASP A 86 -40.00 3.81 -17.39
C ASP A 86 -40.79 3.00 -16.33
N PRO A 87 -41.85 3.55 -15.76
CA PRO A 87 -42.69 2.87 -14.76
C PRO A 87 -43.30 1.56 -15.26
N ASN A 88 -43.38 1.35 -16.57
CA ASN A 88 -43.88 0.13 -17.17
C ASN A 88 -42.86 -1.03 -17.20
N TYR A 89 -41.60 -0.76 -16.83
CA TYR A 89 -40.54 -1.75 -16.81
C TYR A 89 -39.88 -1.82 -15.41
N PRO A 90 -40.54 -2.43 -14.42
CA PRO A 90 -40.01 -2.60 -13.09
C PRO A 90 -38.75 -3.46 -13.15
N ILE A 91 -37.71 -3.07 -12.39
CA ILE A 91 -36.51 -3.89 -12.27
C ILE A 91 -36.83 -5.10 -11.39
N THR A 92 -36.89 -6.26 -12.01
CA THR A 92 -37.06 -7.55 -11.32
C THR A 92 -35.71 -8.19 -11.12
N ARG A 93 -35.44 -8.65 -9.90
CA ARG A 93 -34.22 -9.38 -9.55
C ARG A 93 -34.59 -10.62 -8.77
N THR A 94 -33.84 -11.69 -8.95
CA THR A 94 -33.97 -12.87 -8.08
C THR A 94 -33.33 -12.60 -6.73
N LEU A 95 -33.80 -13.25 -5.69
CA LEU A 95 -33.15 -13.21 -4.37
C LEU A 95 -31.71 -13.75 -4.46
N GLN A 96 -31.50 -14.78 -5.29
CA GLN A 96 -30.19 -15.37 -5.55
C GLN A 96 -29.22 -14.33 -6.13
N GLU A 97 -29.62 -13.59 -7.20
CA GLU A 97 -28.78 -12.51 -7.76
C GLU A 97 -28.37 -11.48 -6.72
N ARG A 98 -29.27 -11.16 -5.79
CA ARG A 98 -28.95 -10.23 -4.72
C ARG A 98 -28.00 -10.83 -3.68
N LEU A 99 -28.16 -12.08 -3.33
CA LEU A 99 -27.25 -12.78 -2.40
C LEU A 99 -25.87 -12.98 -3.01
N ASP A 100 -25.81 -13.16 -4.32
CA ASP A 100 -24.56 -13.37 -5.05
C ASP A 100 -23.75 -12.07 -5.25
N GLU A 101 -24.33 -10.91 -5.01
CA GLU A 101 -23.58 -9.64 -5.03
C GLU A 101 -22.53 -9.54 -3.92
N ARG A 102 -22.81 -10.16 -2.77
CA ARG A 102 -21.94 -10.18 -1.60
C ARG A 102 -21.90 -11.57 -1.01
N VAL A 103 -20.80 -12.25 -1.22
CA VAL A 103 -20.61 -13.59 -0.71
C VAL A 103 -19.92 -13.54 0.65
N THR A 104 -20.54 -14.16 1.65
CA THR A 104 -19.93 -14.23 2.98
C THR A 104 -19.05 -15.47 3.12
N SER A 105 -18.06 -15.42 3.99
CA SER A 105 -17.19 -16.55 4.33
C SER A 105 -18.02 -17.79 4.77
N ALA A 106 -19.13 -17.56 5.47
CA ALA A 106 -20.04 -18.61 5.93
C ALA A 106 -20.69 -19.39 4.77
N SER A 107 -20.89 -18.75 3.60
CA SER A 107 -21.42 -19.42 2.39
C SER A 107 -20.49 -20.54 1.89
N TYR A 108 -19.22 -20.50 2.24
CA TYR A 108 -18.22 -21.53 1.93
C TYR A 108 -17.87 -22.43 3.13
N GLY A 109 -18.64 -22.30 4.22
CA GLY A 109 -18.37 -23.05 5.45
C GLY A 109 -17.16 -22.54 6.24
N ILE A 110 -16.69 -21.32 5.96
CA ILE A 110 -15.62 -20.67 6.69
C ILE A 110 -16.24 -19.95 7.89
N LEU A 111 -16.04 -20.51 9.07
CA LEU A 111 -16.66 -20.04 10.31
C LEU A 111 -15.59 -19.47 11.26
N PRO A 112 -15.88 -18.39 11.97
CA PRO A 112 -14.95 -17.84 12.94
C PRO A 112 -14.71 -18.85 14.09
N ASN A 113 -13.51 -18.79 14.68
CA ASN A 113 -13.07 -19.62 15.79
C ASN A 113 -13.09 -21.14 15.54
N ALA A 114 -13.14 -21.57 14.28
CA ALA A 114 -12.92 -22.95 13.88
C ALA A 114 -11.40 -23.24 13.80
N GLY A 115 -11.05 -24.54 13.62
CA GLY A 115 -9.65 -24.95 13.39
C GLY A 115 -9.06 -24.39 12.11
N ASP A 116 -8.04 -25.05 11.56
CA ASP A 116 -7.39 -24.62 10.32
C ASP A 116 -8.37 -24.61 9.13
N GLN A 117 -8.52 -23.45 8.52
CA GLN A 117 -9.45 -23.19 7.44
C GLN A 117 -8.77 -22.82 6.10
N ALA A 118 -7.46 -23.02 6.00
CA ALA A 118 -6.70 -22.67 4.81
C ALA A 118 -7.35 -23.20 3.52
N THR A 119 -7.71 -24.49 3.50
CA THR A 119 -8.34 -25.13 2.35
C THR A 119 -9.71 -24.51 2.01
N ALA A 120 -10.52 -24.19 3.02
CA ALA A 120 -11.84 -23.59 2.80
C ALA A 120 -11.73 -22.15 2.28
N ILE A 121 -10.82 -21.36 2.84
CA ILE A 121 -10.55 -19.98 2.40
C ILE A 121 -10.03 -19.99 0.96
N GLN A 122 -9.04 -20.85 0.66
CA GLN A 122 -8.49 -20.93 -0.69
C GLN A 122 -9.54 -21.37 -1.71
N ARG A 123 -10.38 -22.35 -1.36
CA ARG A 123 -11.49 -22.82 -2.21
C ARG A 123 -12.47 -21.69 -2.52
N ALA A 124 -12.82 -20.86 -1.53
CA ALA A 124 -13.71 -19.72 -1.74
C ALA A 124 -13.08 -18.71 -2.74
N ILE A 125 -11.82 -18.36 -2.53
CA ILE A 125 -11.08 -17.43 -3.39
C ILE A 125 -10.96 -17.99 -4.82
N ASP A 126 -10.60 -19.28 -4.96
CA ASP A 126 -10.45 -19.93 -6.25
C ASP A 126 -11.78 -19.97 -7.02
N ASN A 127 -12.85 -20.27 -6.32
CA ASN A 127 -14.17 -20.36 -6.93
C ASN A 127 -14.66 -18.97 -7.39
N LEU A 128 -14.53 -17.97 -6.55
CA LEU A 128 -15.05 -16.62 -6.82
C LEU A 128 -14.21 -15.83 -7.83
N PHE A 129 -12.88 -15.99 -7.82
CA PHE A 129 -11.98 -15.11 -8.56
C PHE A 129 -11.16 -15.79 -9.65
N ILE A 130 -11.02 -17.11 -9.64
CA ILE A 130 -10.34 -17.87 -10.68
C ILE A 130 -11.33 -18.59 -11.59
N THR A 131 -12.25 -19.37 -11.01
CA THR A 131 -13.14 -20.25 -11.77
C THR A 131 -14.33 -19.50 -12.39
N ASN A 132 -14.90 -18.54 -11.67
CA ASN A 132 -16.06 -17.76 -12.13
C ASN A 132 -15.71 -16.61 -13.10
N THR A 133 -14.58 -16.69 -13.76
CA THR A 133 -14.20 -15.73 -14.79
C THR A 133 -14.93 -15.90 -16.12
N VAL A 134 -16.01 -16.65 -16.13
CA VAL A 134 -16.70 -17.14 -17.33
C VAL A 134 -17.17 -16.01 -18.26
N ASN A 135 -17.44 -14.82 -17.76
CA ASN A 135 -17.95 -13.72 -18.57
C ASN A 135 -17.12 -12.41 -18.46
N GLY A 136 -15.88 -12.51 -18.07
CA GLY A 136 -15.01 -11.33 -17.97
C GLY A 136 -15.17 -10.53 -16.67
N ALA A 137 -14.98 -9.21 -16.72
CA ALA A 137 -14.91 -8.36 -15.52
C ALA A 137 -16.23 -8.20 -14.73
N GLY A 138 -17.33 -8.76 -15.21
CA GLY A 138 -18.66 -8.55 -14.64
C GLY A 138 -19.03 -9.40 -13.43
N ASP A 139 -18.42 -10.55 -13.27
CA ASP A 139 -18.86 -11.55 -12.29
C ASP A 139 -18.03 -11.55 -10.99
N ARG A 140 -17.24 -10.52 -10.78
CA ARG A 140 -16.34 -10.41 -9.63
C ARG A 140 -17.09 -9.88 -8.43
N VAL A 141 -17.36 -10.79 -7.51
CA VAL A 141 -18.08 -10.52 -6.27
C VAL A 141 -17.14 -10.13 -5.14
N THR A 142 -17.70 -9.65 -4.05
CA THR A 142 -16.97 -9.37 -2.82
C THR A 142 -17.06 -10.57 -1.88
N LEU A 143 -15.92 -11.01 -1.35
CA LEU A 143 -15.87 -12.01 -0.27
C LEU A 143 -15.78 -11.28 1.08
N GLU A 144 -16.82 -11.38 1.88
CA GLU A 144 -16.93 -10.73 3.19
C GLU A 144 -16.69 -11.71 4.34
N PHE A 145 -15.84 -11.32 5.28
CA PHE A 145 -15.58 -12.06 6.51
C PHE A 145 -16.26 -11.38 7.70
N ALA A 146 -17.08 -12.15 8.41
CA ALA A 146 -17.72 -11.69 9.65
C ALA A 146 -16.67 -11.43 10.76
N PRO A 147 -17.04 -10.75 11.86
CA PRO A 147 -16.19 -10.67 13.04
C PRO A 147 -15.82 -12.05 13.58
N GLY A 148 -14.56 -12.19 14.00
CA GLY A 148 -14.04 -13.42 14.62
C GLY A 148 -12.64 -13.77 14.13
N VAL A 149 -12.08 -14.87 14.65
CA VAL A 149 -10.73 -15.33 14.35
C VAL A 149 -10.79 -16.47 13.33
N TYR A 150 -10.04 -16.32 12.25
CA TYR A 150 -9.91 -17.29 11.15
C TYR A 150 -8.48 -17.82 11.13
N GLN A 151 -8.29 -19.07 11.54
CA GLN A 151 -6.95 -19.68 11.58
C GLN A 151 -6.65 -20.37 10.26
N PHE A 152 -5.41 -20.27 9.80
CA PHE A 152 -4.90 -21.00 8.63
C PHE A 152 -3.38 -21.21 8.73
N SER A 153 -2.89 -22.33 8.21
CA SER A 153 -1.50 -22.78 8.34
C SER A 153 -0.71 -22.80 7.04
N THR A 154 -1.38 -22.63 5.90
CA THR A 154 -0.74 -22.61 4.58
C THR A 154 -1.07 -21.32 3.85
N THR A 155 -0.18 -20.91 2.96
CA THR A 155 -0.33 -19.68 2.16
C THR A 155 -1.69 -19.64 1.44
N ILE A 156 -2.36 -18.51 1.56
CA ILE A 156 -3.56 -18.18 0.79
C ILE A 156 -3.14 -17.36 -0.43
N TYR A 157 -3.46 -17.86 -1.60
CA TYR A 157 -3.13 -17.23 -2.87
C TYR A 157 -4.27 -16.36 -3.38
N ILE A 158 -3.95 -15.11 -3.68
CA ILE A 158 -4.91 -14.06 -4.04
C ILE A 158 -4.72 -13.71 -5.52
N PRO A 159 -5.70 -14.02 -6.39
CA PRO A 159 -5.64 -13.69 -7.82
C PRO A 159 -6.09 -12.26 -8.09
N SER A 160 -5.93 -11.81 -9.34
CA SER A 160 -6.42 -10.52 -9.80
C SER A 160 -7.90 -10.31 -9.49
N TYR A 161 -8.26 -9.05 -9.24
CA TYR A 161 -9.62 -8.59 -8.97
C TYR A 161 -10.26 -9.11 -7.67
N ALA A 162 -9.52 -9.85 -6.86
CA ALA A 162 -10.03 -10.31 -5.57
C ALA A 162 -10.38 -9.12 -4.67
N THR A 163 -11.61 -9.10 -4.20
CA THR A 163 -12.11 -8.13 -3.21
C THR A 163 -12.43 -8.87 -1.92
N ILE A 164 -11.59 -8.67 -0.90
CA ILE A 164 -11.68 -9.33 0.40
C ILE A 164 -11.91 -8.27 1.47
N LEU A 165 -13.05 -8.35 2.13
CA LEU A 165 -13.45 -7.41 3.17
C LEU A 165 -13.63 -8.09 4.51
N GLY A 166 -13.06 -7.51 5.55
CA GLY A 166 -13.36 -7.83 6.95
C GLY A 166 -14.29 -6.80 7.57
N ALA A 167 -14.75 -7.07 8.77
CA ALA A 167 -15.63 -6.17 9.54
C ALA A 167 -14.88 -5.01 10.24
N GLY A 168 -13.56 -4.95 10.12
CA GLY A 168 -12.67 -3.93 10.67
C GLY A 168 -11.46 -4.54 11.38
N LYS A 169 -10.43 -3.68 11.62
CA LYS A 169 -9.28 -4.01 12.45
C LYS A 169 -9.75 -4.54 13.81
N GLN A 170 -9.08 -5.56 14.35
CA GLN A 170 -9.39 -6.22 15.62
C GLN A 170 -10.78 -6.87 15.70
N LYS A 171 -11.57 -6.85 14.63
CA LYS A 171 -12.88 -7.52 14.56
C LYS A 171 -12.80 -8.77 13.69
N THR A 172 -12.29 -8.66 12.48
CA THR A 172 -11.96 -9.82 11.64
C THR A 172 -10.47 -10.04 11.75
N ILE A 173 -10.07 -11.18 12.29
CA ILE A 173 -8.68 -11.51 12.58
C ILE A 173 -8.30 -12.77 11.81
N PHE A 174 -7.39 -12.63 10.87
CA PHE A 174 -6.72 -13.74 10.23
C PHE A 174 -5.49 -14.11 11.03
N ASN A 175 -5.39 -15.36 11.47
CA ASN A 175 -4.29 -15.84 12.28
C ASN A 175 -3.51 -16.93 11.50
N PHE A 176 -2.36 -16.56 10.98
CA PHE A 176 -1.48 -17.49 10.28
C PHE A 176 -0.64 -18.27 11.27
N THR A 177 -0.75 -19.58 11.25
CA THR A 177 -0.08 -20.50 12.18
C THR A 177 1.00 -21.35 11.52
N GLY A 178 1.31 -21.08 10.24
CA GLY A 178 2.41 -21.76 9.55
C GLY A 178 3.78 -21.34 10.13
N PRO A 179 4.71 -22.28 10.26
CA PRO A 179 6.01 -22.01 10.90
C PRO A 179 6.95 -21.18 10.02
N VAL A 180 6.74 -21.16 8.72
CA VAL A 180 7.55 -20.44 7.73
C VAL A 180 6.69 -20.09 6.52
N GLY A 181 7.18 -19.17 5.70
CA GLY A 181 6.57 -18.82 4.40
C GLY A 181 5.78 -17.52 4.43
N THR A 182 4.70 -17.49 3.69
CA THR A 182 3.89 -16.28 3.47
C THR A 182 2.43 -16.56 3.82
N ALA A 183 1.78 -15.65 4.54
CA ALA A 183 0.37 -15.81 4.85
C ALA A 183 -0.51 -15.53 3.61
N PHE A 184 -0.37 -14.37 2.98
CA PHE A 184 -1.07 -14.02 1.75
C PHE A 184 -0.09 -13.76 0.61
N ALA A 185 -0.22 -14.46 -0.52
CA ALA A 185 0.61 -14.27 -1.71
C ALA A 185 -0.25 -13.98 -2.95
N PHE A 186 0.14 -12.99 -3.74
CA PHE A 186 -0.58 -12.63 -4.95
C PHE A 186 -0.07 -13.41 -6.14
N VAL A 187 -1.00 -13.92 -6.96
CA VAL A 187 -0.71 -14.78 -8.12
C VAL A 187 -1.28 -14.21 -9.40
N ASP A 188 -0.64 -14.52 -10.52
CA ASP A 188 -0.99 -13.98 -11.83
C ASP A 188 -2.24 -14.62 -12.45
N ASP A 189 -2.70 -14.04 -13.56
CA ASP A 189 -3.92 -14.45 -14.28
C ASP A 189 -3.81 -15.81 -14.96
N THR A 190 -2.63 -16.43 -15.00
CA THR A 190 -2.45 -17.80 -15.52
C THR A 190 -2.67 -18.86 -14.44
N SER A 191 -2.86 -18.43 -13.20
CA SER A 191 -3.11 -19.32 -12.07
C SER A 191 -4.42 -20.06 -12.22
N THR A 192 -4.41 -21.31 -11.78
CA THR A 192 -5.58 -22.18 -11.71
C THR A 192 -5.80 -22.62 -10.26
N PRO A 193 -6.94 -23.21 -9.91
CA PRO A 193 -7.14 -23.75 -8.56
C PRO A 193 -6.06 -24.76 -8.12
N THR A 194 -5.48 -25.50 -9.05
CA THR A 194 -4.46 -26.53 -8.79
C THR A 194 -3.02 -26.08 -9.02
N ASN A 195 -2.81 -24.95 -9.68
CA ASN A 195 -1.48 -24.42 -9.97
C ASN A 195 -1.46 -22.90 -9.77
N LYS A 196 -0.76 -22.44 -8.74
CA LYS A 196 -0.58 -21.04 -8.41
C LYS A 196 0.74 -20.53 -8.98
N VAL A 197 0.70 -19.44 -9.72
CA VAL A 197 1.85 -18.89 -10.44
C VAL A 197 2.21 -17.52 -9.88
N LEU A 198 3.43 -17.40 -9.37
CA LEU A 198 4.02 -16.13 -8.96
C LEU A 198 4.69 -15.48 -10.19
N SER A 199 4.37 -14.24 -10.48
CA SER A 199 4.89 -13.54 -11.65
C SER A 199 6.42 -13.40 -11.65
N SER A 200 7.03 -13.25 -10.47
CA SER A 200 8.50 -13.11 -10.35
C SER A 200 9.27 -14.39 -10.66
N THR A 201 8.62 -15.56 -10.60
CA THR A 201 9.31 -16.86 -10.73
C THR A 201 9.11 -17.56 -12.08
N SER A 202 8.13 -17.14 -12.87
CA SER A 202 7.67 -17.92 -14.04
C SER A 202 7.84 -17.21 -15.36
N ASN A 203 8.28 -15.97 -15.37
CA ASN A 203 8.13 -15.10 -16.52
C ASN A 203 9.45 -14.50 -17.03
N SER A 204 9.45 -13.99 -18.26
CA SER A 204 10.59 -13.40 -18.93
C SER A 204 10.66 -11.86 -18.83
N GLY A 205 9.69 -11.23 -18.16
CA GLY A 205 9.62 -9.78 -17.99
C GLY A 205 9.13 -9.03 -19.24
N SER A 206 8.38 -9.68 -20.10
CA SER A 206 7.88 -9.11 -21.36
C SER A 206 6.62 -8.24 -21.15
N THR A 207 6.27 -7.43 -22.15
CA THR A 207 5.03 -6.63 -22.14
C THR A 207 3.76 -7.48 -22.10
N THR A 208 3.82 -8.74 -22.57
CA THR A 208 2.70 -9.68 -22.48
C THR A 208 2.43 -10.04 -21.01
N GLU A 209 3.48 -10.23 -20.24
CA GLU A 209 3.39 -10.57 -18.81
C GLU A 209 2.90 -9.41 -17.95
N TYR A 210 3.10 -8.18 -18.38
CA TYR A 210 2.46 -7.02 -17.78
C TYR A 210 0.94 -7.14 -17.73
N ASN A 211 0.33 -7.77 -18.73
CA ASN A 211 -1.12 -7.94 -18.78
C ASN A 211 -1.66 -9.03 -17.85
N ILE A 212 -0.85 -10.03 -17.55
CA ILE A 212 -1.24 -11.17 -16.69
C ILE A 212 -0.86 -11.00 -15.22
N GLN A 213 0.01 -10.04 -14.88
CA GLN A 213 0.42 -9.81 -13.48
C GLN A 213 -0.80 -9.48 -12.59
N PRO A 214 -0.77 -9.81 -11.28
CA PRO A 214 -1.86 -9.56 -10.35
C PRO A 214 -2.27 -8.08 -10.32
N LYS A 215 -3.58 -7.81 -10.36
CA LYS A 215 -4.07 -6.44 -10.50
C LYS A 215 -5.47 -6.24 -9.93
N PHE A 216 -5.78 -4.98 -9.62
CA PHE A 216 -7.11 -4.52 -9.22
C PHE A 216 -7.68 -5.28 -8.00
N CYS A 217 -6.82 -5.67 -7.07
CA CYS A 217 -7.23 -6.31 -5.83
C CYS A 217 -7.60 -5.26 -4.78
N VAL A 218 -8.55 -5.60 -3.92
CA VAL A 218 -8.94 -4.78 -2.76
C VAL A 218 -8.94 -5.64 -1.52
N LEU A 219 -8.08 -5.28 -0.56
CA LEU A 219 -8.04 -5.88 0.77
C LEU A 219 -8.37 -4.80 1.80
N LYS A 220 -9.37 -5.05 2.65
CA LYS A 220 -9.82 -4.02 3.59
C LYS A 220 -10.41 -4.57 4.87
N GLY A 221 -10.12 -3.86 5.99
CA GLY A 221 -10.88 -3.97 7.22
C GLY A 221 -10.62 -5.24 8.03
N PHE A 222 -9.38 -5.66 8.20
CA PHE A 222 -9.04 -6.83 9.02
C PHE A 222 -7.66 -6.71 9.70
N THR A 223 -7.40 -7.60 10.63
CA THR A 223 -6.08 -7.84 11.22
C THR A 223 -5.52 -9.16 10.70
N LEU A 224 -4.25 -9.19 10.32
CA LEU A 224 -3.51 -10.39 9.93
C LEU A 224 -2.33 -10.57 10.89
N ASN A 225 -2.39 -11.62 11.70
CA ASN A 225 -1.33 -11.97 12.64
C ASN A 225 -0.44 -13.06 12.05
N THR A 226 0.87 -12.88 12.19
CA THR A 226 1.89 -13.90 11.93
C THR A 226 2.65 -14.18 13.22
N ASN A 227 2.62 -15.42 13.69
CA ASN A 227 3.12 -15.78 15.02
C ASN A 227 4.60 -16.17 15.03
N GLU A 228 5.23 -16.23 13.88
CA GLU A 228 6.62 -16.66 13.74
C GLU A 228 7.46 -15.54 13.10
N PRO A 229 8.71 -15.34 13.57
CA PRO A 229 9.55 -14.22 13.13
C PRO A 229 10.00 -14.30 11.67
N ASP A 230 9.96 -15.49 11.07
CA ASP A 230 10.37 -15.73 9.68
C ASP A 230 9.22 -15.67 8.66
N VAL A 231 8.01 -15.36 9.12
CA VAL A 231 6.83 -15.35 8.26
C VAL A 231 6.64 -13.96 7.65
N GLN A 232 6.41 -13.96 6.35
CA GLN A 232 5.96 -12.79 5.62
C GLN A 232 4.43 -12.69 5.67
N ALA A 233 3.89 -11.56 6.12
CA ALA A 233 2.44 -11.41 6.19
C ALA A 233 1.82 -11.31 4.79
N ILE A 234 2.32 -10.43 3.92
CA ILE A 234 1.80 -10.26 2.55
C ILE A 234 2.95 -10.23 1.55
N GLN A 235 2.88 -11.08 0.54
CA GLN A 235 3.76 -11.07 -0.63
C GLN A 235 3.06 -10.43 -1.82
N LEU A 236 3.51 -9.27 -2.22
CA LEU A 236 3.09 -8.60 -3.45
C LEU A 236 4.05 -8.98 -4.57
N ASP A 237 3.69 -10.00 -5.32
CA ASP A 237 4.48 -10.48 -6.44
C ASP A 237 4.04 -9.80 -7.73
N CYS A 238 4.75 -8.76 -8.13
CA CYS A 238 4.44 -7.93 -9.30
C CYS A 238 3.01 -7.33 -9.30
N VAL A 239 2.44 -7.05 -8.15
CA VAL A 239 1.05 -6.56 -8.01
C VAL A 239 0.93 -5.11 -8.48
N ARG A 240 -0.14 -4.80 -9.22
CA ARG A 240 -0.42 -3.43 -9.66
C ARG A 240 -1.86 -2.98 -9.42
N ASP A 241 -2.03 -1.66 -9.38
CA ASP A 241 -3.35 -1.00 -9.36
C ASP A 241 -4.28 -1.54 -8.26
N SER A 242 -3.74 -1.88 -7.09
CA SER A 242 -4.45 -2.52 -5.99
C SER A 242 -4.53 -1.64 -4.75
N VAL A 243 -5.52 -1.90 -3.90
CA VAL A 243 -5.84 -1.08 -2.72
C VAL A 243 -5.79 -1.93 -1.46
N PHE A 244 -5.07 -1.43 -0.46
CA PHE A 244 -4.94 -1.99 0.88
C PHE A 244 -5.38 -0.93 1.89
N GLU A 245 -6.48 -1.14 2.59
CA GLU A 245 -7.09 -0.11 3.42
C GLU A 245 -7.57 -0.65 4.76
N ASP A 246 -7.34 0.11 5.84
CA ASP A 246 -7.79 -0.25 7.19
C ASP A 246 -7.35 -1.67 7.62
N ILE A 247 -6.09 -2.02 7.36
CA ILE A 247 -5.50 -3.33 7.68
C ILE A 247 -4.51 -3.15 8.82
N GLU A 248 -4.48 -4.12 9.72
CA GLU A 248 -3.44 -4.25 10.73
C GLU A 248 -2.67 -5.54 10.47
N LEU A 249 -1.36 -5.42 10.33
CA LEU A 249 -0.43 -6.53 10.19
C LEU A 249 0.37 -6.64 11.47
N THR A 250 0.38 -7.81 12.10
CA THR A 250 1.13 -8.05 13.34
C THR A 250 2.11 -9.20 13.15
N GLY A 251 3.37 -8.93 13.39
CA GLY A 251 4.46 -9.89 13.37
C GLY A 251 4.88 -10.32 14.78
N SER A 252 5.97 -11.07 14.86
CA SER A 252 6.55 -11.51 16.12
C SER A 252 8.04 -11.13 16.25
N TYR A 253 8.44 -10.03 15.64
CA TYR A 253 9.77 -9.48 15.84
C TYR A 253 9.96 -9.10 17.31
N GLY A 254 10.95 -9.69 17.94
CA GLY A 254 11.38 -9.33 19.27
C GLY A 254 12.77 -8.71 19.20
N ASP A 255 12.98 -7.58 19.87
CA ASP A 255 14.30 -7.00 20.07
C ASP A 255 15.16 -7.96 20.91
N SER A 256 15.88 -8.84 20.25
CA SER A 256 17.02 -9.52 20.87
C SER A 256 18.27 -8.74 20.49
N ALA A 257 18.62 -7.79 21.35
CA ALA A 257 19.82 -6.97 21.25
C ALA A 257 21.03 -7.78 20.78
N GLY A 258 21.49 -7.51 19.56
CA GLY A 258 22.75 -8.04 19.05
C GLY A 258 22.64 -9.30 18.19
N ASP A 259 21.47 -9.74 17.77
CA ASP A 259 21.36 -10.93 16.92
C ASP A 259 21.61 -10.56 15.44
N SER A 260 22.87 -10.85 15.01
CA SER A 260 23.26 -10.80 13.59
C SER A 260 22.65 -11.95 12.78
N THR A 261 21.96 -12.89 13.43
CA THR A 261 21.37 -14.10 12.86
C THR A 261 19.85 -14.00 12.71
N LEU A 262 19.32 -12.78 12.57
CA LEU A 262 17.89 -12.60 12.35
C LEU A 262 17.45 -13.36 11.10
N PRO A 263 16.29 -14.00 11.19
CA PRO A 263 15.74 -14.81 10.10
C PRO A 263 15.64 -14.05 8.79
N SER A 264 15.76 -14.76 7.68
CA SER A 264 15.72 -14.21 6.31
C SER A 264 14.32 -13.76 5.85
N GLY A 265 13.29 -13.97 6.66
CA GLY A 265 11.90 -13.59 6.48
C GLY A 265 11.45 -12.53 7.48
N GLY A 266 10.16 -12.47 7.80
CA GLY A 266 9.63 -11.56 8.82
C GLY A 266 9.27 -10.18 8.26
N TYR A 267 8.77 -10.15 7.03
CA TYR A 267 8.29 -8.96 6.37
C TYR A 267 6.79 -8.75 6.62
N GLY A 268 6.39 -7.52 6.92
CA GLY A 268 4.98 -7.14 6.89
C GLY A 268 4.46 -7.21 5.46
N ILE A 269 5.08 -6.46 4.56
CA ILE A 269 4.84 -6.56 3.12
C ILE A 269 6.18 -6.70 2.40
N GLY A 270 6.36 -7.80 1.65
CA GLY A 270 7.44 -7.95 0.69
C GLY A 270 6.95 -7.65 -0.71
N MET A 271 7.62 -6.76 -1.41
CA MET A 271 7.29 -6.33 -2.76
C MET A 271 8.36 -6.81 -3.73
N TYR A 272 7.96 -7.58 -4.72
CA TYR A 272 8.86 -8.21 -5.69
C TYR A 272 8.54 -7.76 -7.11
N ALA A 273 9.56 -7.62 -7.92
CA ALA A 273 9.47 -7.29 -9.33
C ALA A 273 10.30 -8.28 -10.16
N LEU A 274 9.89 -8.51 -11.38
CA LEU A 274 10.62 -9.35 -12.35
C LEU A 274 11.47 -8.50 -13.29
N SER A 275 10.99 -7.32 -13.63
CA SER A 275 11.65 -6.38 -14.55
C SER A 275 11.14 -4.97 -14.32
N SER A 276 11.69 -4.00 -15.03
CA SER A 276 11.19 -2.61 -15.02
C SER A 276 9.78 -2.44 -15.59
N ILE A 277 9.24 -3.46 -16.24
CA ILE A 277 7.88 -3.47 -16.81
C ILE A 277 6.92 -4.26 -15.92
N VAL A 278 7.35 -5.44 -15.48
CA VAL A 278 6.57 -6.34 -14.63
C VAL A 278 7.00 -6.13 -13.18
N THR A 279 6.36 -5.20 -12.52
CA THR A 279 6.77 -4.67 -11.21
C THR A 279 5.57 -4.39 -10.32
N CYS A 280 5.79 -4.29 -9.00
CA CYS A 280 4.79 -3.77 -8.08
C CYS A 280 4.60 -2.27 -8.33
N GLN A 281 3.42 -1.88 -8.81
CA GLN A 281 3.21 -0.50 -9.21
C GLN A 281 1.79 0.03 -8.98
N ARG A 282 1.70 1.32 -8.65
CA ARG A 282 0.45 2.04 -8.45
C ARG A 282 -0.48 1.41 -7.42
N ASN A 283 0.10 0.74 -6.42
CA ASN A 283 -0.66 0.23 -5.30
C ASN A 283 -0.82 1.34 -4.24
N LYS A 284 -1.96 1.34 -3.59
CA LYS A 284 -2.28 2.31 -2.55
C LYS A 284 -2.51 1.61 -1.21
N PHE A 285 -1.76 2.05 -0.20
CA PHE A 285 -1.87 1.63 1.18
C PHE A 285 -2.39 2.80 2.00
N THR A 286 -3.53 2.63 2.67
CA THR A 286 -4.15 3.71 3.44
C THR A 286 -4.55 3.18 4.81
N ARG A 287 -4.08 3.83 5.87
CA ARG A 287 -4.35 3.45 7.26
C ARG A 287 -4.00 1.97 7.55
N VAL A 288 -2.86 1.54 7.02
CA VAL A 288 -2.29 0.23 7.32
C VAL A 288 -1.36 0.36 8.51
N THR A 289 -1.56 -0.48 9.52
CA THR A 289 -0.70 -0.57 10.69
C THR A 289 0.21 -1.78 10.55
N PHE A 290 1.51 -1.59 10.77
CA PHE A 290 2.53 -2.62 10.80
C PHE A 290 3.12 -2.66 12.21
N ASP A 291 3.04 -3.79 12.89
CA ASP A 291 3.53 -3.93 14.26
C ASP A 291 4.34 -5.20 14.42
N GLY A 292 5.60 -5.07 14.85
CA GLY A 292 6.47 -6.20 15.21
C GLY A 292 7.05 -6.98 14.03
N PHE A 293 7.61 -6.31 13.00
CA PHE A 293 8.29 -6.95 11.87
C PHE A 293 9.79 -6.66 11.85
N LYS A 294 10.56 -7.57 11.25
CA LYS A 294 11.94 -7.27 10.89
C LYS A 294 11.97 -6.09 9.92
N ASP A 295 11.21 -6.17 8.82
CA ASP A 295 10.99 -5.09 7.88
C ASP A 295 9.48 -4.94 7.68
N ALA A 296 8.91 -3.81 8.08
CA ALA A 296 7.48 -3.60 7.89
C ALA A 296 7.12 -3.57 6.39
N VAL A 297 7.94 -2.90 5.57
CA VAL A 297 7.86 -2.96 4.11
C VAL A 297 9.25 -3.20 3.53
N PHE A 298 9.41 -4.29 2.81
CA PHE A 298 10.63 -4.68 2.12
C PHE A 298 10.44 -4.64 0.60
N ALA A 299 11.37 -4.04 -0.13
CA ALA A 299 11.43 -4.11 -1.58
C ALA A 299 12.87 -4.10 -2.07
N LYS A 300 13.29 -5.19 -2.70
CA LYS A 300 14.65 -5.31 -3.25
C LYS A 300 14.76 -4.72 -4.65
N GLU A 301 13.80 -5.05 -5.50
CA GLU A 301 13.80 -4.73 -6.92
C GLU A 301 13.03 -3.44 -7.23
N ASP A 302 12.83 -3.18 -8.52
CA ASP A 302 12.13 -2.03 -9.05
C ASP A 302 10.63 -2.05 -8.69
N ILE A 303 10.22 -1.29 -7.70
CA ILE A 303 8.82 -0.99 -7.42
C ILE A 303 8.51 0.46 -7.77
N PHE A 304 7.32 0.72 -8.33
CA PHE A 304 7.08 1.98 -9.00
C PHE A 304 5.75 2.63 -8.64
N ASN A 305 5.76 3.91 -8.27
CA ASN A 305 4.55 4.72 -8.07
C ASN A 305 3.57 4.16 -7.00
N ASN A 306 4.07 3.47 -6.00
CA ASN A 306 3.23 3.04 -4.88
C ASN A 306 3.11 4.16 -3.85
N THR A 307 2.01 4.16 -3.10
CA THR A 307 1.72 5.24 -2.15
C THR A 307 1.26 4.68 -0.81
N TRP A 308 1.88 5.13 0.28
CA TRP A 308 1.48 4.87 1.65
C TRP A 308 1.02 6.17 2.29
N ILE A 309 -0.23 6.18 2.78
CA ILE A 309 -0.86 7.37 3.37
C ILE A 309 -1.46 6.99 4.72
N ASP A 310 -1.21 7.83 5.74
CA ASP A 310 -1.77 7.67 7.08
C ASP A 310 -1.50 6.26 7.68
N CYS A 311 -0.34 5.68 7.37
CA CYS A 311 0.07 4.36 7.85
C CYS A 311 0.87 4.48 9.15
N GLU A 312 0.89 3.39 9.93
CA GLU A 312 1.63 3.31 11.19
C GLU A 312 2.64 2.17 11.14
N PHE A 313 3.87 2.45 11.57
CA PHE A 313 4.99 1.52 11.61
C PHE A 313 5.49 1.46 13.05
N LEU A 314 5.26 0.32 13.71
CA LEU A 314 5.44 0.17 15.15
C LEU A 314 6.39 -0.99 15.45
N ASN A 315 7.20 -0.86 16.52
CA ASN A 315 7.96 -1.94 17.14
C ASN A 315 8.69 -2.87 16.15
N SER A 316 9.28 -2.30 15.12
CA SER A 316 9.90 -3.04 14.02
C SER A 316 11.39 -2.69 13.90
N ARG A 317 12.17 -3.52 13.23
CA ARG A 317 13.59 -3.23 13.00
C ARG A 317 13.76 -2.13 11.95
N TYR A 318 13.01 -2.25 10.84
CA TYR A 318 12.93 -1.25 9.78
C TYR A 318 11.46 -0.90 9.48
N GLY A 319 11.18 0.37 9.22
CA GLY A 319 9.88 0.75 8.63
C GLY A 319 9.84 0.41 7.14
N PHE A 320 10.72 1.04 6.36
CA PHE A 320 10.93 0.75 4.94
C PHE A 320 12.38 0.37 4.68
N GLU A 321 12.58 -0.76 4.01
CA GLU A 321 13.87 -1.19 3.48
C GLU A 321 13.78 -1.33 1.96
N PHE A 322 14.25 -0.31 1.22
CA PHE A 322 14.14 -0.22 -0.22
C PHE A 322 15.49 -0.34 -0.93
N GLY A 323 15.59 -1.29 -1.86
CA GLY A 323 16.75 -1.47 -2.73
C GLY A 323 17.98 -2.05 -2.06
N VAL A 324 17.89 -2.50 -0.82
CA VAL A 324 19.01 -3.11 -0.10
C VAL A 324 19.37 -4.45 -0.72
N GLY A 325 20.65 -4.60 -1.11
CA GLY A 325 21.14 -5.81 -1.76
C GLY A 325 20.55 -6.06 -3.15
N ALA A 326 20.04 -5.00 -3.82
CA ALA A 326 19.64 -5.10 -5.22
C ALA A 326 20.82 -5.55 -6.10
N ASP A 327 20.61 -6.62 -6.86
CA ASP A 327 21.62 -7.06 -7.80
C ASP A 327 21.78 -6.00 -8.89
N THR A 328 23.02 -5.63 -9.18
CA THR A 328 23.33 -4.88 -10.38
C THR A 328 22.99 -5.78 -11.57
N VAL A 329 21.89 -5.49 -12.22
CA VAL A 329 21.51 -6.24 -13.42
C VAL A 329 22.65 -6.15 -14.43
N THR A 330 23.00 -7.27 -15.03
CA THR A 330 24.08 -7.45 -16.00
C THR A 330 23.98 -6.53 -17.23
N THR A 331 22.94 -5.72 -17.36
CA THR A 331 22.68 -4.76 -18.44
C THR A 331 23.09 -3.32 -18.13
N GLY A 332 23.63 -3.03 -16.94
CA GLY A 332 24.08 -1.68 -16.56
C GLY A 332 22.99 -0.71 -16.16
N GLU A 333 21.71 -1.11 -16.18
CA GLU A 333 20.60 -0.33 -15.64
C GLU A 333 20.26 -0.83 -14.24
N VAL A 334 20.44 0.04 -13.25
CA VAL A 334 20.10 -0.26 -11.86
C VAL A 334 18.62 0.05 -11.68
N TYR A 335 17.81 -1.00 -11.57
CA TYR A 335 16.39 -0.86 -11.29
C TYR A 335 16.15 -0.98 -9.77
N GLY A 336 15.98 0.15 -9.10
CA GLY A 336 15.59 0.20 -7.69
C GLY A 336 14.20 0.81 -7.53
N PRO A 337 13.66 0.84 -6.30
CA PRO A 337 12.40 1.48 -5.98
C PRO A 337 12.35 2.94 -6.46
N ARG A 338 11.31 3.32 -7.20
CA ARG A 338 11.25 4.65 -7.82
C ARG A 338 9.88 5.31 -7.75
N LYS A 339 9.87 6.62 -7.53
CA LYS A 339 8.66 7.47 -7.50
C LYS A 339 7.59 6.98 -6.52
N ASN A 340 7.99 6.30 -5.47
CA ASN A 340 7.09 5.92 -4.39
C ASN A 340 6.88 7.08 -3.41
N ILE A 341 5.72 7.13 -2.77
CA ILE A 341 5.34 8.22 -1.86
C ILE A 341 4.96 7.63 -0.50
N ILE A 342 5.58 8.16 0.55
CA ILE A 342 5.28 7.84 1.95
C ILE A 342 4.83 9.14 2.60
N GLU A 343 3.55 9.25 2.96
CA GLU A 343 2.93 10.52 3.35
C GLU A 343 2.10 10.39 4.61
N ASN A 344 2.27 11.34 5.54
CA ASN A 344 1.53 11.43 6.81
C ASN A 344 1.58 10.16 7.65
N CYS A 345 2.67 9.40 7.57
CA CYS A 345 2.84 8.16 8.29
C CYS A 345 3.48 8.39 9.66
N TYR A 346 3.22 7.47 10.59
CA TYR A 346 3.76 7.50 11.94
C TYR A 346 4.71 6.34 12.17
N PHE A 347 5.95 6.63 12.58
CA PHE A 347 6.99 5.66 12.89
C PHE A 347 7.29 5.72 14.39
N TYR A 348 7.09 4.62 15.08
CA TYR A 348 7.29 4.55 16.51
C TYR A 348 8.07 3.31 16.91
N ASN A 349 9.13 3.52 17.72
CA ASN A 349 9.94 2.45 18.26
C ASN A 349 10.52 1.53 17.15
N ILE A 350 11.21 2.14 16.19
CA ILE A 350 11.90 1.44 15.09
C ILE A 350 13.39 1.36 15.45
N ASP A 351 13.93 0.14 15.54
CA ASP A 351 15.28 -0.09 16.04
C ASP A 351 16.37 0.52 15.17
N ARG A 352 16.22 0.44 13.85
CA ARG A 352 17.19 0.98 12.89
C ARG A 352 16.64 2.18 12.13
N TYR A 353 16.29 2.00 10.89
CA TYR A 353 15.82 3.10 10.03
C TYR A 353 14.29 3.09 9.93
N GLY A 354 13.67 4.23 10.11
CA GLY A 354 12.28 4.41 9.71
C GLY A 354 12.12 4.24 8.21
N ILE A 355 13.01 4.85 7.43
CA ILE A 355 13.07 4.71 5.96
C ILE A 355 14.54 4.57 5.55
N ILE A 356 14.88 3.50 4.83
CA ILE A 356 16.16 3.38 4.13
C ILE A 356 15.93 3.12 2.66
N ILE A 357 16.60 3.87 1.79
CA ILE A 357 16.59 3.71 0.34
C ILE A 357 18.03 3.61 -0.14
N ASP A 358 18.49 2.36 -0.35
CA ASP A 358 19.86 2.10 -0.79
C ASP A 358 20.01 2.13 -2.30
N ASN A 359 18.91 2.03 -3.04
CA ASN A 359 18.87 2.15 -4.49
C ASN A 359 17.56 2.75 -4.97
N GLY A 360 17.52 3.33 -6.16
CA GLY A 360 16.32 3.93 -6.74
C GLY A 360 16.27 5.46 -6.61
N TYR A 361 15.27 6.07 -7.23
CA TYR A 361 15.18 7.53 -7.34
C TYR A 361 13.74 8.06 -7.36
N GLY A 362 13.59 9.33 -7.01
CA GLY A 362 12.31 10.03 -7.06
C GLY A 362 11.32 9.58 -5.99
N ASN A 363 11.76 8.80 -4.99
CA ASN A 363 10.93 8.45 -3.86
C ASN A 363 10.79 9.67 -2.92
N LYS A 364 9.62 9.81 -2.31
CA LYS A 364 9.28 10.96 -1.46
C LYS A 364 8.79 10.52 -0.10
N SER A 365 9.43 11.04 0.94
CA SER A 365 8.93 11.06 2.31
C SER A 365 8.34 12.43 2.58
N ARG A 366 7.11 12.53 3.07
CA ARG A 366 6.46 13.81 3.30
C ARG A 366 5.51 13.81 4.48
N GLY A 367 5.71 14.75 5.40
CA GLY A 367 4.82 14.97 6.54
C GLY A 367 4.77 13.80 7.53
N ASN A 368 5.76 12.92 7.52
CA ASN A 368 5.82 11.77 8.40
C ASN A 368 6.34 12.17 9.79
N THR A 369 5.95 11.43 10.80
CA THR A 369 6.40 11.65 12.17
C THR A 369 7.21 10.45 12.65
N PHE A 370 8.41 10.71 13.18
CA PHE A 370 9.36 9.71 13.67
C PHE A 370 9.59 9.91 15.16
N VAL A 371 9.23 8.91 15.96
CA VAL A 371 9.36 8.92 17.42
C VAL A 371 10.09 7.65 17.87
N ASN A 372 11.16 7.83 18.62
CA ASN A 372 11.99 6.72 19.11
C ASN A 372 12.52 5.80 17.99
N VAL A 373 13.01 6.39 16.90
CA VAL A 373 13.55 5.66 15.74
C VAL A 373 15.07 5.71 15.75
N GLY A 374 15.74 4.57 15.44
CA GLY A 374 17.20 4.47 15.32
C GLY A 374 17.93 4.12 16.62
N ASN A 375 17.29 3.43 17.54
CA ASN A 375 17.81 3.09 18.87
C ASN A 375 18.19 1.61 19.05
N GLU A 376 18.70 0.95 18.06
CA GLU A 376 19.09 -0.47 18.19
C GLU A 376 20.01 -0.71 19.40
N GLY A 377 19.60 -1.59 20.30
CA GLY A 377 20.39 -2.10 21.39
C GLY A 377 20.60 -1.11 22.53
N GLY A 378 19.70 -1.07 23.47
CA GLY A 378 19.76 -0.27 24.71
C GLY A 378 21.06 -0.40 25.48
N GLY A 379 22.11 0.31 25.08
CA GLY A 379 23.35 0.37 25.83
C GLY A 379 24.62 0.71 25.05
N ASN A 380 24.63 0.58 23.76
CA ASN A 380 25.80 0.97 22.96
C ASN A 380 25.56 2.30 22.26
N ALA A 381 26.10 3.37 22.81
CA ALA A 381 26.06 4.74 22.26
C ALA A 381 26.65 4.88 20.84
N ASN A 382 27.13 3.79 20.23
CA ASN A 382 27.79 3.76 18.94
C ASN A 382 26.91 3.25 17.78
N ASN A 383 25.69 2.76 18.02
CA ASN A 383 24.81 2.20 17.01
C ASN A 383 23.51 2.99 16.85
N VAL A 384 23.58 4.30 16.87
CA VAL A 384 22.42 5.14 16.60
C VAL A 384 22.27 5.31 15.09
N TYR A 385 21.20 4.77 14.55
CA TYR A 385 20.83 4.92 13.15
C TYR A 385 20.06 6.23 12.93
N SER A 386 20.11 6.78 11.72
CA SER A 386 19.27 7.92 11.35
C SER A 386 17.83 7.49 11.13
N GLN A 387 16.87 8.39 11.34
CA GLN A 387 15.45 8.11 11.09
C GLN A 387 15.18 7.83 9.60
N ILE A 388 15.84 8.57 8.72
CA ILE A 388 15.80 8.38 7.27
C ILE A 388 17.24 8.27 6.76
N LYS A 389 17.46 7.34 5.82
CA LYS A 389 18.73 7.19 5.11
C LYS A 389 18.49 7.00 3.63
N PHE A 390 19.03 7.89 2.81
CA PHE A 390 19.10 7.73 1.35
C PHE A 390 20.56 7.57 0.95
N THR A 391 20.94 6.46 0.36
CA THR A 391 22.32 6.23 -0.10
C THR A 391 22.53 6.64 -1.55
N VAL A 392 21.45 7.00 -2.25
CA VAL A 392 21.45 7.40 -3.65
C VAL A 392 20.71 8.72 -3.86
N LYS A 393 21.12 9.47 -4.88
CA LYS A 393 20.52 10.77 -5.23
C LYS A 393 19.11 10.62 -5.81
N GLY A 394 18.35 11.71 -5.77
CA GLY A 394 17.03 11.83 -6.40
C GLY A 394 15.86 11.42 -5.51
N ASN A 395 16.09 11.19 -4.22
CA ASN A 395 15.04 10.95 -3.23
C ASN A 395 14.86 12.19 -2.34
N THR A 396 13.66 12.42 -1.82
CA THR A 396 13.35 13.62 -1.04
C THR A 396 12.66 13.32 0.26
N SER A 397 13.00 14.07 1.31
CA SER A 397 12.28 14.14 2.58
C SER A 397 11.79 15.56 2.76
N LEU A 398 10.48 15.75 2.99
CA LEU A 398 9.85 17.05 3.02
C LEU A 398 8.83 17.15 4.15
N GLN A 399 8.96 18.13 5.02
CA GLN A 399 8.05 18.37 6.14
C GLN A 399 7.90 17.17 7.09
N ASP A 400 8.91 16.32 7.16
CA ASP A 400 8.96 15.23 8.13
C ASP A 400 9.33 15.78 9.51
N ASN A 401 8.72 15.23 10.55
CA ASN A 401 8.89 15.63 11.94
C ASN A 401 9.69 14.55 12.70
N PHE A 402 10.76 14.97 13.39
CA PHE A 402 11.64 14.08 14.14
C PHE A 402 11.66 14.48 15.61
N ASP A 403 11.52 13.52 16.51
CA ASP A 403 11.51 13.73 17.98
C ASP A 403 12.88 14.03 18.57
N ARG A 404 13.93 13.84 17.79
CA ARG A 404 15.32 14.11 18.20
C ARG A 404 16.01 15.04 17.26
N GLN A 405 16.93 15.81 17.81
CA GLN A 405 17.89 16.51 17.00
C GLN A 405 18.65 15.49 16.15
N LEU A 406 18.41 15.51 14.84
CA LEU A 406 19.24 14.77 13.91
C LEU A 406 20.69 15.18 14.17
N ASP A 407 21.53 14.23 14.53
CA ASP A 407 22.95 14.47 14.47
C ASP A 407 23.25 14.73 12.98
N LEU A 408 23.47 15.99 12.63
CA LEU A 408 23.73 16.42 11.25
C LEU A 408 24.87 15.61 10.60
N ALA A 409 25.80 15.09 11.41
CA ALA A 409 26.84 14.17 10.96
C ALA A 409 26.31 12.81 10.48
N LYS A 410 25.11 12.42 10.85
CA LYS A 410 24.49 11.13 10.45
C LYS A 410 23.49 11.25 9.32
N VAL A 411 23.03 12.44 9.02
CA VAL A 411 22.24 12.77 7.81
C VAL A 411 23.17 12.99 6.60
N THR A 412 24.45 13.21 6.84
CA THR A 412 25.46 13.46 5.79
C THR A 412 25.97 12.16 5.19
N ASP A 413 25.19 11.53 4.35
CA ASP A 413 25.75 10.71 3.27
C ASP A 413 26.22 11.68 2.16
N PRO A 414 27.48 11.61 1.70
CA PRO A 414 28.03 12.51 0.69
C PRO A 414 27.33 12.46 -0.67
N ASN A 415 26.37 11.56 -0.83
CA ASN A 415 25.60 11.40 -2.06
C ASN A 415 24.26 12.16 -2.06
N TRP A 416 23.92 12.88 -1.01
CA TRP A 416 22.66 13.61 -0.90
C TRP A 416 22.69 14.91 -1.70
N GLY A 417 21.94 14.95 -2.78
CA GLY A 417 21.77 16.12 -3.62
C GLY A 417 20.39 16.77 -3.55
N ASP A 418 19.59 16.45 -2.52
CA ASP A 418 18.18 16.82 -2.47
C ASP A 418 17.86 17.80 -1.36
N THR A 419 16.85 18.63 -1.61
CA THR A 419 16.39 19.67 -0.69
C THR A 419 15.49 19.07 0.39
N TYR A 420 15.81 19.31 1.66
CA TYR A 420 14.99 18.90 2.79
C TYR A 420 14.44 20.12 3.51
N LEU A 421 13.14 20.12 3.76
CA LEU A 421 12.46 21.06 4.62
C LEU A 421 11.78 20.25 5.73
N ASN A 422 12.49 20.00 6.83
CA ASN A 422 12.04 19.15 7.91
C ASN A 422 11.89 19.94 9.22
N GLU A 423 11.02 19.47 10.09
CA GLU A 423 10.85 20.00 11.43
C GLU A 423 11.57 19.12 12.44
N VAL A 424 12.49 19.71 13.20
CA VAL A 424 13.23 19.06 14.27
C VAL A 424 12.96 19.81 15.57
N GLU A 425 12.45 19.14 16.59
CA GLU A 425 12.09 19.74 17.89
C GLU A 425 11.21 21.01 17.76
N GLY A 426 10.25 21.04 16.85
CA GLY A 426 9.38 22.19 16.60
C GLY A 426 10.07 23.37 15.90
N LYS A 427 11.26 23.17 15.34
CA LYS A 427 11.97 24.17 14.53
C LYS A 427 12.11 23.67 13.10
N THR A 428 11.69 24.49 12.16
CA THR A 428 11.90 24.21 10.73
C THR A 428 13.39 24.25 10.40
N VAL A 429 13.95 23.11 10.02
CA VAL A 429 15.32 22.99 9.54
C VAL A 429 15.26 22.86 8.03
N VAL A 430 15.77 23.87 7.32
CA VAL A 430 15.99 23.80 5.88
C VAL A 430 17.37 23.19 5.67
N VAL A 431 17.40 21.91 5.31
CA VAL A 431 18.62 21.27 4.83
C VAL A 431 18.50 21.21 3.31
N ASN A 432 18.98 22.24 2.63
CA ASN A 432 19.26 22.14 1.20
C ASN A 432 20.51 21.28 1.06
N GLY A 433 20.47 20.27 0.22
CA GLY A 433 21.48 19.25 0.05
C GLY A 433 22.90 19.65 0.43
N GLU A 434 23.61 18.76 1.09
CA GLU A 434 24.97 18.90 1.61
C GLU A 434 25.26 20.21 2.35
N VAL A 435 25.15 20.21 3.67
CA VAL A 435 25.91 21.17 4.48
C VAL A 435 27.39 20.74 4.38
N ASN A 436 28.04 21.22 3.36
CA ASN A 436 29.45 20.94 3.15
C ASN A 436 30.27 21.84 4.07
N THR A 437 31.23 21.24 4.75
CA THR A 437 32.20 21.99 5.51
C THR A 437 33.55 21.85 4.83
N VAL A 438 34.10 22.99 4.41
CA VAL A 438 35.42 23.06 3.77
C VAL A 438 36.36 23.88 4.65
N SER A 439 37.53 23.33 4.94
CA SER A 439 38.62 24.11 5.53
C SER A 439 39.22 25.01 4.46
N LEU A 440 39.09 26.32 4.67
CA LEU A 440 39.70 27.30 3.77
C LEU A 440 41.19 27.49 4.11
N VAL A 441 42.04 27.19 3.15
CA VAL A 441 43.49 27.32 3.27
C VAL A 441 43.93 28.75 3.00
N SER A 442 44.99 29.26 3.68
CA SER A 442 45.53 30.60 3.54
C SER A 442 46.96 30.54 2.96
N PRO A 443 47.47 31.54 2.25
CA PRO A 443 46.84 32.63 1.49
C PRO A 443 47.03 32.44 -0.03
N ALA A 444 46.10 31.81 -0.69
CA ALA A 444 46.09 31.73 -2.17
C ALA A 444 44.64 31.72 -2.66
N THR A 445 44.45 31.92 -3.94
CA THR A 445 43.14 31.70 -4.58
C THR A 445 42.93 30.22 -4.79
N TYR A 446 41.90 29.68 -4.19
CA TYR A 446 41.54 28.28 -4.31
C TYR A 446 40.13 28.12 -4.83
N GLU A 447 39.94 27.10 -5.65
CA GLU A 447 38.64 26.58 -6.07
C GLU A 447 37.93 25.92 -4.87
N ILE A 448 36.63 26.19 -4.73
CA ILE A 448 35.77 25.34 -3.89
C ILE A 448 35.23 24.27 -4.81
N THR A 449 35.84 23.10 -4.82
CA THR A 449 35.59 22.02 -5.80
C THR A 449 34.12 21.61 -5.87
N ALA A 450 33.38 21.75 -4.77
CA ALA A 450 31.95 21.47 -4.70
C ALA A 450 31.09 22.51 -5.43
N PHE A 451 31.63 23.68 -5.76
CA PHE A 451 30.92 24.77 -6.47
C PHE A 451 31.30 24.85 -7.95
N ARG A 452 31.58 23.75 -8.55
CA ARG A 452 31.75 23.63 -9.99
C ARG A 452 30.44 23.23 -10.65
N ILE A 453 29.65 24.23 -11.06
CA ILE A 453 28.27 24.04 -11.52
C ILE A 453 28.21 24.16 -13.04
N PRO A 454 27.84 23.09 -13.77
CA PRO A 454 27.61 23.19 -15.21
C PRO A 454 26.45 24.12 -15.51
N PHE A 455 26.55 24.93 -16.57
CA PHE A 455 25.47 25.79 -17.01
C PHE A 455 25.18 25.65 -18.50
N SER A 456 23.92 25.84 -18.86
CA SER A 456 23.48 25.95 -20.25
C SER A 456 22.47 27.10 -20.34
N GLY A 457 22.80 28.12 -21.14
CA GLY A 457 21.98 29.34 -21.21
C GLY A 457 22.14 30.24 -19.99
N ASN A 458 21.14 31.09 -19.75
CA ASN A 458 21.14 32.00 -18.59
C ASN A 458 20.79 31.21 -17.34
N THR A 459 21.66 31.20 -16.38
CA THR A 459 21.54 30.43 -15.15
C THR A 459 21.96 31.27 -13.95
N GLY A 460 21.30 31.05 -12.83
CA GLY A 460 21.68 31.63 -11.54
C GLY A 460 21.62 30.60 -10.43
N PHE A 461 22.40 30.83 -9.38
CA PHE A 461 22.29 30.04 -8.15
C PHE A 461 22.61 30.92 -6.91
N LYS A 462 22.14 30.49 -5.78
CA LYS A 462 22.41 31.07 -4.48
C LYS A 462 23.13 30.09 -3.58
N ILE A 463 24.06 30.57 -2.81
CA ILE A 463 24.79 29.80 -1.81
C ILE A 463 24.62 30.55 -0.47
N ASP A 464 23.90 29.91 0.44
CA ASP A 464 23.84 30.36 1.82
C ASP A 464 25.04 29.80 2.57
N TYR A 465 25.79 30.63 3.27
CA TYR A 465 27.03 30.20 3.90
C TYR A 465 27.23 30.75 5.30
N THR A 466 28.07 30.08 6.05
CA THR A 466 28.63 30.54 7.32
C THR A 466 30.15 30.33 7.32
N LEU A 467 30.88 31.35 7.67
CA LEU A 467 32.33 31.28 7.89
C LEU A 467 32.61 31.39 9.39
N LYS A 468 33.37 30.44 9.91
CA LYS A 468 33.83 30.40 11.30
C LYS A 468 35.33 30.16 11.36
N SER A 469 36.07 31.03 12.00
CA SER A 469 37.49 30.83 12.28
C SER A 469 37.68 30.24 13.67
N SER A 470 38.60 29.30 13.82
CA SER A 470 38.96 28.73 15.12
C SER A 470 39.63 29.75 16.05
N SER A 471 40.16 30.86 15.49
CA SER A 471 40.89 31.89 16.21
C SER A 471 40.06 33.13 16.54
N TYR A 472 38.84 33.23 16.04
CA TYR A 472 37.99 34.40 16.22
C TYR A 472 36.63 34.03 16.77
N THR A 473 36.08 34.89 17.61
CA THR A 473 34.75 34.73 18.20
C THR A 473 33.64 35.22 17.28
N GLN A 474 33.97 35.93 16.19
CA GLN A 474 33.02 36.47 15.22
C GLN A 474 32.82 35.47 14.08
N MET A 475 31.57 35.29 13.69
CA MET A 475 31.11 34.44 12.60
C MET A 475 30.57 35.35 11.49
N ARG A 476 30.89 35.05 10.22
CA ARG A 476 30.29 35.72 9.07
C ARG A 476 29.23 34.79 8.50
N LYS A 477 28.03 35.30 8.31
CA LYS A 477 26.91 34.60 7.68
C LYS A 477 26.45 35.40 6.47
N GLY A 478 26.24 34.74 5.33
CA GLY A 478 25.87 35.46 4.12
C GLY A 478 25.28 34.57 3.04
N THR A 479 24.92 35.24 1.95
CA THR A 479 24.42 34.60 0.72
C THR A 479 25.24 35.07 -0.47
N LEU A 480 25.85 34.13 -1.19
CA LEU A 480 26.44 34.42 -2.50
C LEU A 480 25.36 34.21 -3.56
N SER A 481 25.11 35.23 -4.34
CA SER A 481 24.24 35.16 -5.51
C SER A 481 25.10 35.21 -6.77
N VAL A 482 25.02 34.19 -7.60
CA VAL A 482 25.78 34.09 -8.84
C VAL A 482 24.83 34.05 -10.02
N ALA A 483 25.04 34.86 -11.03
CA ALA A 483 24.26 34.87 -12.26
C ALA A 483 25.19 34.83 -13.48
N VAL A 484 24.82 34.07 -14.48
CA VAL A 484 25.53 33.93 -15.74
C VAL A 484 24.60 34.24 -16.90
N ASP A 485 25.05 35.12 -17.79
CA ASP A 485 24.52 35.23 -19.15
C ASP A 485 25.26 34.24 -20.04
N GLY A 486 24.58 33.12 -20.37
CA GLY A 486 25.17 32.04 -21.17
C GLY A 486 25.43 32.43 -22.62
N THR A 487 24.85 33.53 -23.14
CA THR A 487 25.06 34.02 -24.48
C THR A 487 26.37 34.83 -24.58
N ASN A 488 26.61 35.71 -23.63
CA ASN A 488 27.76 36.59 -23.62
C ASN A 488 28.91 36.11 -22.72
N LEU A 489 28.69 34.98 -22.03
CA LEU A 489 29.63 34.41 -21.06
C LEU A 489 30.07 35.44 -19.98
N THR A 490 29.14 36.30 -19.58
CA THR A 490 29.34 37.24 -18.49
C THR A 490 28.83 36.70 -17.19
N LEU A 491 29.59 36.90 -16.12
CA LEU A 491 29.28 36.38 -14.81
C LEU A 491 29.27 37.52 -13.79
N GLN A 492 28.27 37.53 -12.92
CA GLN A 492 28.18 38.41 -11.78
C GLN A 492 28.05 37.58 -10.48
N LEU A 493 28.88 37.97 -9.49
CA LEU A 493 28.78 37.44 -8.14
C LEU A 493 28.51 38.60 -7.19
N VAL A 494 27.50 38.43 -6.32
CA VAL A 494 27.17 39.33 -5.23
C VAL A 494 27.28 38.56 -3.94
N ASP A 495 28.04 39.11 -2.99
CA ASP A 495 28.22 38.57 -1.65
C ASP A 495 27.54 39.49 -0.65
N ASP A 496 26.38 39.08 -0.15
CA ASP A 496 25.59 39.80 0.84
C ASP A 496 25.72 39.08 2.19
N TYR A 497 26.34 39.75 3.16
CA TYR A 497 26.68 39.13 4.43
C TYR A 497 26.60 40.06 5.63
N GLU A 498 26.48 39.46 6.79
CA GLU A 498 26.54 40.08 8.09
C GLU A 498 27.51 39.35 9.03
N TYR A 499 27.99 40.06 10.04
CA TYR A 499 28.76 39.44 11.11
C TYR A 499 27.90 39.17 12.33
N VAL A 500 28.08 37.98 12.89
CA VAL A 500 27.35 37.50 14.08
C VAL A 500 28.36 37.22 15.20
N GLY A 501 28.09 37.72 16.38
CA GLY A 501 28.95 37.56 17.57
C GLY A 501 29.67 38.84 18.02
N THR A 502 30.58 38.69 18.98
CA THR A 502 31.33 39.84 19.52
C THR A 502 32.30 40.37 18.48
N VAL A 503 32.39 41.70 18.36
CA VAL A 503 33.30 42.35 17.42
C VAL A 503 34.73 41.84 17.60
N GLY A 504 35.21 41.13 16.61
CA GLY A 504 36.56 40.56 16.53
C GLY A 504 37.18 40.87 15.17
N GLN A 505 38.28 40.19 14.85
CA GLN A 505 38.85 40.35 13.52
C GLN A 505 37.97 39.62 12.48
N ASP A 506 37.81 40.23 11.33
CA ASP A 506 37.10 39.69 10.17
C ASP A 506 37.67 38.32 9.72
N THR A 507 36.83 37.47 9.18
CA THR A 507 37.27 36.22 8.57
C THR A 507 38.17 36.40 7.35
N ARG A 508 38.19 37.59 6.77
CA ARG A 508 39.04 37.98 5.62
C ARG A 508 38.95 37.05 4.41
N VAL A 509 37.79 36.47 4.21
CA VAL A 509 37.53 35.63 3.04
C VAL A 509 36.83 36.45 1.98
N ILE A 510 37.39 36.45 0.78
CA ILE A 510 36.82 37.11 -0.39
C ILE A 510 36.43 36.03 -1.39
N PHE A 511 35.17 36.03 -1.84
CA PHE A 511 34.67 35.16 -2.85
C PHE A 511 34.74 35.77 -4.23
N SER A 512 35.06 34.96 -5.23
CA SER A 512 35.00 35.29 -6.65
C SER A 512 34.41 34.12 -7.44
N ALA A 513 33.99 34.35 -8.66
CA ALA A 513 33.55 33.31 -9.54
C ALA A 513 34.11 33.50 -10.95
N ILE A 514 34.41 32.37 -11.62
CA ILE A 514 34.92 32.36 -13.00
C ILE A 514 34.18 31.31 -13.81
N ILE A 515 34.26 31.40 -15.15
CA ILE A 515 33.74 30.38 -16.05
C ILE A 515 34.93 29.58 -16.56
N VAL A 516 34.89 28.27 -16.31
CA VAL A 516 35.91 27.31 -16.75
C VAL A 516 35.25 26.10 -17.38
N ALA A 517 35.58 25.83 -18.64
CA ALA A 517 35.13 24.62 -19.37
C ALA A 517 33.61 24.37 -19.29
N GLY A 518 32.80 25.42 -19.46
CA GLY A 518 31.33 25.29 -19.41
C GLY A 518 30.73 25.14 -18.01
N CYS A 519 31.52 25.39 -16.98
CA CYS A 519 31.06 25.39 -15.60
C CYS A 519 31.32 26.75 -14.97
N ILE A 520 30.47 27.14 -14.02
CA ILE A 520 30.75 28.25 -13.08
C ILE A 520 31.54 27.64 -11.92
N GLU A 521 32.68 28.24 -11.62
CA GLU A 521 33.56 27.85 -10.53
C GLU A 521 33.65 28.98 -9.52
N VAL A 522 33.23 28.75 -8.27
CA VAL A 522 33.38 29.71 -7.19
C VAL A 522 34.73 29.51 -6.52
N GLN A 523 35.46 30.59 -6.40
CA GLN A 523 36.78 30.61 -5.81
C GLN A 523 36.78 31.47 -4.55
N TYR A 524 37.77 31.30 -3.71
CA TYR A 524 37.99 32.13 -2.54
C TYR A 524 39.47 32.52 -2.35
N VAL A 525 39.66 33.64 -1.69
CA VAL A 525 40.94 34.04 -1.11
C VAL A 525 40.75 34.16 0.38
N ASN A 526 41.57 33.49 1.16
CA ASN A 526 41.54 33.59 2.62
C ASN A 526 42.82 34.25 3.12
N ASP A 527 42.75 35.54 3.45
CA ASP A 527 43.90 36.31 4.00
C ASP A 527 44.12 36.07 5.51
N ASN A 528 43.39 35.15 6.08
CA ASN A 528 43.54 34.81 7.48
C ASN A 528 44.80 33.99 7.72
N THR A 529 45.77 34.57 8.42
CA THR A 529 47.08 33.93 8.69
C THR A 529 47.10 33.16 10.01
N VAL A 530 45.98 33.19 10.79
CA VAL A 530 45.92 32.61 12.12
C VAL A 530 44.70 31.70 12.23
N GLY A 531 44.93 30.43 12.52
CA GLY A 531 43.90 29.44 12.72
C GLY A 531 43.26 28.89 11.44
N THR A 532 42.31 27.99 11.59
CA THR A 532 41.55 27.36 10.49
C THR A 532 40.23 28.08 10.30
N THR A 533 39.91 28.49 9.07
CA THR A 533 38.60 29.05 8.70
C THR A 533 37.77 27.93 8.08
N LEU A 534 36.62 27.64 8.66
CA LEU A 534 35.65 26.67 8.16
C LEU A 534 34.55 27.40 7.40
N LEU A 535 34.28 26.98 6.18
CA LEU A 535 33.14 27.39 5.38
C LEU A 535 32.09 26.26 5.46
N THR A 536 30.93 26.62 6.00
CA THR A 536 29.75 25.76 5.96
C THR A 536 28.74 26.38 5.01
N TYR A 537 28.22 25.64 4.05
CA TYR A 537 27.36 26.19 3.01
C TYR A 537 26.28 25.22 2.51
N ALA A 538 25.22 25.83 1.98
CA ALA A 538 24.19 25.13 1.19
C ALA A 538 23.91 25.97 -0.07
N TYR A 539 23.58 25.31 -1.20
CA TYR A 539 23.27 26.02 -2.44
C TYR A 539 21.93 25.62 -3.03
N SER A 540 21.31 26.55 -3.75
CA SER A 540 20.10 26.34 -4.54
C SER A 540 20.27 26.92 -5.94
N THR A 541 19.79 26.19 -6.96
CA THR A 541 19.77 26.69 -8.34
C THR A 541 18.51 27.53 -8.57
N ILE A 542 18.68 28.65 -9.29
CA ILE A 542 17.56 29.48 -9.77
C ILE A 542 17.48 29.23 -11.27
N SER A 543 16.43 28.52 -11.68
CA SER A 543 16.12 28.29 -13.09
C SER A 543 15.27 29.40 -13.67
#